data_073b42adf2b88a4bd76342b80646c00b
#
_entry.id   073b42adf2b88a4bd76342b80646c00b
#
_cell.length_a   1.000
_cell.length_b   1.000
_cell.length_c   1.000
_cell.angle_alpha   90.00
_cell.angle_beta   90.00
_cell.angle_gamma   90.00
#
_symmetry.space_group_name_H-M   'P 1'
#
loop_
_entity.id
_entity.type
_entity.pdbx_description
1 polymer ?
#
loop_
_entity_poly.entity_id
_entity_poly.type
_entity_poly.pdbx_seq_one_letter_code
_entity_poly.pdbx_strand_id
1 'polypeptide(L)'
;MNMKKIAVIGAGPYGLIALDRLIKQAPESEKVELLLFDPDGPGGNIWRENQTDQVIMNTVMQHVTLYSEDEGPNLAEWSQKEAPSYLSSLAFGETFFSETNLKENDYCQRRYYGVYQKWFFDELLKTLLENVIVKMVKERVVDLIIEENQIILQASEIYQVDDVILATGHSQNELNQSEEENQNHANKHGLFYQSPGNPSDTQLGYLIEGEPVILRGLGLSFFDYIALFVDRWGGKFFEGEDGCLVYHPSGNEQLLIAGSGRGLPYHARPNNQKEPGEDAQPQILTEKFMTQFNGSADELFDLLKKEAELIFYQKKLSSTEMDLEAFLSDYRSDDRESVLKKYQIPIESRLDWSVLLNPAKGVSPQAFPNFILEYLKKDITEAELGNQTGPIAAAVDTYKELQAPFNYMLDHEKFTPKEYFDDFFGTFNRNYSFLTIGAPVIRQKQLLALIEAGIVKILAPEMVVEREGGEFLAYSKRAPARFFKTKNFIEARLPATSLKRTKNSLLIRMREKGYLSSHNVPFKGKKHFTGAIKVARETHQVIDQNDKVLPHVYCYGIPLEGLDWLNAASPRPKSEDRVFDLANRIVTTIYK
;
A
#
# COMPACT_ATOMS: atom_id res chain seq x y z
N MET A 1 -29.95 30.55 -12.24
CA MET A 1 -28.53 30.13 -12.20
C MET A 1 -28.51 28.62 -12.48
N ASN A 2 -27.76 28.19 -13.47
CA ASN A 2 -27.56 26.76 -13.70
C ASN A 2 -26.83 26.19 -12.49
N MET A 3 -27.20 25.01 -12.06
CA MET A 3 -26.56 24.27 -10.96
C MET A 3 -25.45 23.43 -11.55
N LYS A 4 -24.20 23.65 -11.11
CA LYS A 4 -23.05 22.83 -11.51
C LYS A 4 -23.14 21.47 -10.83
N LYS A 5 -23.04 20.39 -11.59
CA LYS A 5 -23.14 19.03 -11.09
C LYS A 5 -21.82 18.28 -11.27
N ILE A 6 -21.27 17.76 -10.19
CA ILE A 6 -19.98 17.06 -10.19
C ILE A 6 -20.18 15.67 -9.60
N ALA A 7 -19.69 14.65 -10.29
CA ALA A 7 -19.71 13.27 -9.80
C ALA A 7 -18.32 12.84 -9.33
N VAL A 8 -18.27 12.23 -8.15
CA VAL A 8 -17.10 11.50 -7.63
C VAL A 8 -17.45 10.00 -7.65
N ILE A 9 -16.70 9.20 -8.39
CA ILE A 9 -16.94 7.77 -8.54
C ILE A 9 -15.92 6.99 -7.70
N GLY A 10 -16.39 6.45 -6.58
CA GLY A 10 -15.64 5.82 -5.50
C GLY A 10 -15.67 6.66 -4.23
N ALA A 11 -16.10 6.05 -3.11
CA ALA A 11 -16.22 6.69 -1.79
C ALA A 11 -15.17 6.17 -0.78
N GLY A 12 -14.04 5.66 -1.26
CA GLY A 12 -12.86 5.39 -0.45
C GLY A 12 -12.13 6.68 -0.07
N PRO A 13 -10.95 6.58 0.60
CA PRO A 13 -10.22 7.76 1.09
C PRO A 13 -10.00 8.84 0.04
N TYR A 14 -9.59 8.49 -1.18
CA TYR A 14 -9.39 9.43 -2.28
C TYR A 14 -10.68 10.17 -2.67
N GLY A 15 -11.79 9.44 -2.82
CA GLY A 15 -13.07 10.05 -3.18
C GLY A 15 -13.62 10.95 -2.09
N LEU A 16 -13.46 10.57 -0.82
CA LEU A 16 -13.88 11.37 0.32
C LEU A 16 -13.05 12.66 0.47
N ILE A 17 -11.74 12.59 0.25
CA ILE A 17 -10.87 13.77 0.26
C ILE A 17 -11.21 14.70 -0.93
N ALA A 18 -11.45 14.15 -2.12
CA ALA A 18 -11.90 14.96 -3.25
C ALA A 18 -13.24 15.65 -2.96
N LEU A 19 -14.19 14.95 -2.32
CA LEU A 19 -15.48 15.50 -1.91
C LEU A 19 -15.31 16.66 -0.90
N ASP A 20 -14.45 16.49 0.10
CA ASP A 20 -14.15 17.53 1.09
C ASP A 20 -13.59 18.80 0.39
N ARG A 21 -12.62 18.62 -0.50
CA ARG A 21 -12.06 19.75 -1.26
C ARG A 21 -13.11 20.42 -2.17
N LEU A 22 -14.00 19.65 -2.81
CA LEU A 22 -15.10 20.18 -3.62
C LEU A 22 -16.07 21.02 -2.78
N ILE A 23 -16.39 20.59 -1.58
CA ILE A 23 -17.25 21.35 -0.65
C ILE A 23 -16.57 22.65 -0.23
N LYS A 24 -15.32 22.58 0.23
CA LYS A 24 -14.59 23.73 0.78
C LYS A 24 -14.23 24.80 -0.26
N GLN A 25 -14.02 24.40 -1.51
CA GLN A 25 -13.64 25.33 -2.61
C GLN A 25 -14.83 25.72 -3.50
N ALA A 26 -16.06 25.30 -3.16
CA ALA A 26 -17.24 25.63 -3.95
C ALA A 26 -17.43 27.16 -4.03
N PRO A 27 -17.57 27.74 -5.24
CA PRO A 27 -17.78 29.18 -5.39
C PRO A 27 -19.12 29.61 -4.75
N GLU A 28 -19.11 30.65 -3.94
CA GLU A 28 -20.34 31.18 -3.32
C GLU A 28 -21.40 31.66 -4.33
N SER A 29 -20.93 32.04 -5.51
CA SER A 29 -21.78 32.56 -6.61
C SER A 29 -22.54 31.47 -7.39
N GLU A 30 -22.23 30.20 -7.19
CA GLU A 30 -22.79 29.08 -7.94
C GLU A 30 -23.48 28.08 -7.02
N LYS A 31 -24.57 27.46 -7.49
CA LYS A 31 -25.13 26.27 -6.84
C LYS A 31 -24.40 25.04 -7.34
N VAL A 32 -23.94 24.19 -6.42
CA VAL A 32 -23.18 22.98 -6.70
C VAL A 32 -23.91 21.76 -6.16
N GLU A 33 -24.12 20.76 -7.02
CA GLU A 33 -24.61 19.43 -6.64
C GLU A 33 -23.48 18.42 -6.80
N LEU A 34 -23.10 17.76 -5.71
CA LEU A 34 -22.07 16.74 -5.65
C LEU A 34 -22.71 15.37 -5.51
N LEU A 35 -22.43 14.48 -6.46
CA LEU A 35 -22.92 13.10 -6.48
C LEU A 35 -21.76 12.16 -6.14
N LEU A 36 -21.80 11.50 -4.98
CA LEU A 36 -20.79 10.51 -4.58
C LEU A 36 -21.31 9.11 -4.86
N PHE A 37 -20.67 8.38 -5.77
CA PHE A 37 -21.09 7.04 -6.19
C PHE A 37 -20.20 5.96 -5.57
N ASP A 38 -20.77 5.06 -4.78
CA ASP A 38 -20.12 3.82 -4.36
C ASP A 38 -21.19 2.81 -3.89
N PRO A 39 -21.22 1.57 -4.36
CA PRO A 39 -22.20 0.57 -3.93
C PRO A 39 -22.08 0.22 -2.43
N ASP A 40 -20.87 0.29 -1.87
CA ASP A 40 -20.60 -0.01 -0.47
C ASP A 40 -20.76 1.23 0.43
N GLY A 41 -20.85 2.44 -0.15
CA GLY A 41 -20.92 3.71 0.57
C GLY A 41 -19.55 4.20 1.05
N PRO A 42 -19.51 5.16 2.02
CA PRO A 42 -18.25 5.71 2.52
C PRO A 42 -17.33 4.62 3.08
N GLY A 43 -16.06 4.64 2.67
CA GLY A 43 -15.09 3.59 2.93
C GLY A 43 -14.88 2.66 1.72
N GLY A 44 -15.90 2.52 0.87
CA GLY A 44 -15.86 1.64 -0.30
C GLY A 44 -15.60 0.18 0.06
N ASN A 45 -15.32 -0.64 -0.95
CA ASN A 45 -15.18 -2.08 -0.77
C ASN A 45 -14.03 -2.51 0.14
N ILE A 46 -12.89 -1.81 0.13
CA ILE A 46 -11.68 -2.24 0.87
C ILE A 46 -11.84 -2.04 2.38
N TRP A 47 -12.52 -0.97 2.79
CA TRP A 47 -12.68 -0.59 4.19
C TRP A 47 -14.08 -0.87 4.74
N ARG A 48 -14.88 -1.70 4.03
CA ARG A 48 -16.25 -2.00 4.42
C ARG A 48 -16.36 -2.55 5.85
N GLU A 49 -17.40 -2.14 6.55
CA GLU A 49 -17.63 -2.46 7.97
C GLU A 49 -17.93 -3.95 8.22
N ASN A 50 -18.48 -4.64 7.21
CA ASN A 50 -18.92 -6.04 7.28
C ASN A 50 -17.84 -7.05 6.85
N GLN A 51 -16.58 -6.67 6.84
CA GLN A 51 -15.47 -7.62 6.63
C GLN A 51 -15.00 -8.24 7.95
N THR A 52 -14.10 -9.23 7.86
CA THR A 52 -13.48 -9.85 9.02
C THR A 52 -12.74 -8.84 9.92
N ASP A 53 -12.72 -9.11 11.22
CA ASP A 53 -11.96 -8.36 12.22
C ASP A 53 -10.48 -8.79 12.33
N GLN A 54 -10.11 -9.87 11.64
CA GLN A 54 -8.75 -10.43 11.69
C GLN A 54 -7.72 -9.61 10.92
N VAL A 55 -8.15 -8.83 9.93
CA VAL A 55 -7.26 -7.97 9.14
C VAL A 55 -7.12 -6.59 9.78
N ILE A 56 -5.88 -6.21 10.05
CA ILE A 56 -5.53 -4.95 10.71
C ILE A 56 -4.85 -3.99 9.73
N MET A 57 -4.81 -2.72 10.11
CA MET A 57 -4.01 -1.71 9.44
C MET A 57 -2.52 -2.05 9.56
N ASN A 58 -1.70 -1.53 8.64
CA ASN A 58 -0.24 -1.56 8.74
C ASN A 58 0.36 -0.17 8.99
N THR A 59 -0.48 0.80 9.36
CA THR A 59 -0.13 2.15 9.78
C THR A 59 -0.76 2.40 11.14
N VAL A 60 -0.01 2.97 12.07
CA VAL A 60 -0.49 3.33 13.42
C VAL A 60 -1.60 4.37 13.34
N MET A 61 -2.55 4.33 14.28
CA MET A 61 -3.76 5.13 14.23
C MET A 61 -3.50 6.63 14.14
N GLN A 62 -2.51 7.16 14.88
CA GLN A 62 -2.19 8.59 14.83
C GLN A 62 -1.62 9.07 13.49
N HIS A 63 -1.15 8.17 12.62
CA HIS A 63 -0.61 8.50 11.29
C HIS A 63 -1.63 8.26 10.15
N VAL A 64 -2.93 8.21 10.47
CA VAL A 64 -4.00 8.04 9.48
C VAL A 64 -5.01 9.17 9.63
N THR A 65 -5.32 9.87 8.54
CA THR A 65 -6.30 10.96 8.52
C THR A 65 -7.03 11.03 7.17
N LEU A 66 -8.14 11.77 7.15
CA LEU A 66 -8.82 12.24 5.93
C LEU A 66 -8.83 13.77 5.87
N TYR A 67 -8.27 14.43 6.87
CA TYR A 67 -8.18 15.88 6.94
C TYR A 67 -6.79 16.37 6.52
N SER A 68 -6.76 17.48 5.79
CA SER A 68 -5.52 18.20 5.51
C SER A 68 -5.11 18.99 6.75
N GLU A 69 -3.82 18.99 7.05
CA GLU A 69 -3.26 19.75 8.16
C GLU A 69 -4.02 19.55 9.49
N ASP A 70 -4.39 20.65 10.16
CA ASP A 70 -5.12 20.65 11.44
C ASP A 70 -6.64 20.84 11.27
N GLU A 71 -7.22 20.47 10.12
CA GLU A 71 -8.65 20.67 9.80
C GLU A 71 -9.60 19.76 10.60
N GLY A 72 -9.09 18.67 11.17
CA GLY A 72 -9.89 17.71 11.94
C GLY A 72 -9.05 16.59 12.56
N PRO A 73 -9.69 15.69 13.32
CA PRO A 73 -8.99 14.67 14.07
C PRO A 73 -8.40 13.57 13.14
N ASN A 74 -7.20 13.11 13.48
CA ASN A 74 -6.70 11.85 12.95
C ASN A 74 -7.48 10.66 13.55
N LEU A 75 -7.21 9.45 13.05
CA LEU A 75 -7.94 8.24 13.46
C LEU A 75 -7.83 7.96 14.98
N ALA A 76 -6.67 8.22 15.60
CA ALA A 76 -6.49 8.03 17.05
C ALA A 76 -7.27 9.07 17.87
N GLU A 77 -7.17 10.33 17.50
CA GLU A 77 -7.90 11.42 18.16
C GLU A 77 -9.42 11.23 18.06
N TRP A 78 -9.91 10.87 16.86
CA TRP A 78 -11.31 10.52 16.64
C TRP A 78 -11.73 9.33 17.50
N SER A 79 -10.93 8.28 17.52
CA SER A 79 -11.23 7.06 18.29
C SER A 79 -11.45 7.34 19.77
N GLN A 80 -10.67 8.25 20.35
CA GLN A 80 -10.73 8.59 21.76
C GLN A 80 -11.85 9.58 22.10
N LYS A 81 -12.17 10.53 21.22
CA LYS A 81 -13.08 11.64 21.51
C LYS A 81 -14.49 11.44 20.94
N GLU A 82 -14.56 11.16 19.63
CA GLU A 82 -15.82 11.17 18.87
C GLU A 82 -16.43 9.77 18.71
N ALA A 83 -15.57 8.75 18.52
CA ALA A 83 -16.02 7.40 18.23
C ALA A 83 -16.97 6.81 19.26
N PRO A 84 -16.80 6.96 20.60
CA PRO A 84 -17.71 6.35 21.56
C PRO A 84 -19.16 6.81 21.38
N SER A 85 -19.37 8.10 21.14
CA SER A 85 -20.70 8.67 20.88
C SER A 85 -21.24 8.23 19.52
N TYR A 86 -20.40 8.29 18.48
CA TYR A 86 -20.80 7.90 17.14
C TYR A 86 -21.18 6.43 17.04
N LEU A 87 -20.35 5.52 17.60
CA LEU A 87 -20.64 4.09 17.65
C LEU A 87 -21.96 3.78 18.37
N SER A 88 -22.25 4.48 19.47
CA SER A 88 -23.51 4.30 20.20
C SER A 88 -24.74 4.64 19.35
N SER A 89 -24.60 5.45 18.31
CA SER A 89 -25.66 5.79 17.36
C SER A 89 -25.86 4.76 16.24
N LEU A 90 -24.90 3.84 16.05
CA LEU A 90 -24.93 2.83 15.01
C LEU A 90 -25.49 1.50 15.51
N ALA A 91 -26.36 0.86 14.72
CA ALA A 91 -26.97 -0.43 15.09
C ALA A 91 -25.96 -1.56 15.33
N PHE A 92 -24.76 -1.46 14.73
CA PHE A 92 -23.66 -2.44 14.84
C PHE A 92 -22.45 -1.89 15.63
N GLY A 93 -22.56 -0.71 16.22
CA GLY A 93 -21.43 0.00 16.83
C GLY A 93 -20.79 -0.75 18.00
N GLU A 94 -21.54 -1.57 18.72
CA GLU A 94 -21.03 -2.36 19.85
C GLU A 94 -19.85 -3.26 19.45
N THR A 95 -19.81 -3.73 18.22
CA THR A 95 -18.72 -4.60 17.70
C THR A 95 -17.37 -3.89 17.62
N PHE A 96 -17.35 -2.57 17.74
CA PHE A 96 -16.15 -1.73 17.64
C PHE A 96 -15.73 -1.06 18.96
N PHE A 97 -16.47 -1.22 20.06
CA PHE A 97 -16.10 -0.57 21.31
C PHE A 97 -14.72 -0.97 21.84
N SER A 98 -14.23 -2.17 21.54
CA SER A 98 -12.87 -2.58 21.89
C SER A 98 -11.80 -1.73 21.21
N GLU A 99 -12.06 -1.25 19.99
CA GLU A 99 -11.13 -0.44 19.22
C GLU A 99 -10.92 0.96 19.82
N THR A 100 -11.90 1.48 20.56
CA THR A 100 -11.79 2.80 21.26
C THR A 100 -10.78 2.79 22.41
N ASN A 101 -10.34 1.62 22.85
CA ASN A 101 -9.29 1.46 23.87
C ASN A 101 -7.87 1.44 23.29
N LEU A 102 -7.74 1.43 21.96
CA LEU A 102 -6.44 1.46 21.29
C LEU A 102 -5.77 2.82 21.49
N LYS A 103 -4.44 2.79 21.59
CA LYS A 103 -3.58 3.96 21.74
C LYS A 103 -3.14 4.49 20.38
N GLU A 104 -2.47 5.63 20.38
CA GLU A 104 -2.02 6.33 19.18
C GLU A 104 -1.14 5.45 18.28
N ASN A 105 -0.30 4.60 18.88
CA ASN A 105 0.65 3.74 18.17
C ASN A 105 0.14 2.31 17.95
N ASP A 106 -1.12 2.03 18.25
CA ASP A 106 -1.73 0.74 17.97
C ASP A 106 -2.23 0.65 16.51
N TYR A 107 -2.54 -0.58 16.10
CA TYR A 107 -3.03 -0.90 14.76
C TYR A 107 -4.46 -1.42 14.86
N CYS A 108 -5.42 -0.61 14.42
CA CYS A 108 -6.83 -1.00 14.44
C CYS A 108 -7.21 -1.97 13.31
N GLN A 109 -8.38 -2.56 13.44
CA GLN A 109 -9.00 -3.35 12.38
C GLN A 109 -9.29 -2.48 11.14
N ARG A 110 -9.12 -3.02 9.93
CA ARG A 110 -9.41 -2.28 8.68
C ARG A 110 -10.87 -1.82 8.61
N ARG A 111 -11.81 -2.62 9.10
CA ARG A 111 -13.23 -2.24 9.16
C ARG A 111 -13.49 -1.06 10.10
N TYR A 112 -12.67 -0.86 11.15
CA TYR A 112 -12.77 0.30 12.03
C TYR A 112 -12.36 1.60 11.35
N TYR A 113 -11.31 1.55 10.50
CA TYR A 113 -10.99 2.68 9.63
C TYR A 113 -12.15 2.99 8.66
N GLY A 114 -12.91 2.00 8.22
CA GLY A 114 -14.15 2.22 7.46
C GLY A 114 -15.20 3.01 8.24
N VAL A 115 -15.36 2.72 9.54
CA VAL A 115 -16.27 3.49 10.40
C VAL A 115 -15.82 4.95 10.53
N TYR A 116 -14.50 5.20 10.66
CA TYR A 116 -13.96 6.57 10.65
C TYR A 116 -14.26 7.30 9.31
N GLN A 117 -14.14 6.63 8.18
CA GLN A 117 -14.48 7.20 6.88
C GLN A 117 -15.97 7.54 6.76
N LYS A 118 -16.83 6.71 7.32
CA LYS A 118 -18.27 6.98 7.37
C LYS A 118 -18.59 8.16 8.28
N TRP A 119 -17.98 8.22 9.47
CA TRP A 119 -18.09 9.36 10.35
C TRP A 119 -17.62 10.66 9.66
N PHE A 120 -16.48 10.62 8.98
CA PHE A 120 -15.95 11.76 8.22
C PHE A 120 -16.98 12.26 7.19
N PHE A 121 -17.58 11.37 6.43
CA PHE A 121 -18.63 11.72 5.48
C PHE A 121 -19.85 12.35 6.17
N ASP A 122 -20.30 11.79 7.29
CA ASP A 122 -21.42 12.33 8.06
C ASP A 122 -21.11 13.74 8.62
N GLU A 123 -19.84 14.00 9.01
CA GLU A 123 -19.39 15.34 9.43
C GLU A 123 -19.39 16.34 8.27
N LEU A 124 -18.93 15.93 7.08
CA LEU A 124 -19.00 16.79 5.89
C LEU A 124 -20.43 17.24 5.60
N LEU A 125 -21.41 16.35 5.76
CA LEU A 125 -22.83 16.69 5.56
C LEU A 125 -23.36 17.72 6.57
N LYS A 126 -22.78 17.83 7.75
CA LYS A 126 -23.17 18.83 8.77
C LYS A 126 -22.62 20.23 8.48
N THR A 127 -21.53 20.30 7.72
CA THR A 127 -20.79 21.55 7.46
C THR A 127 -20.96 22.08 6.02
N LEU A 128 -22.02 21.64 5.33
CA LEU A 128 -22.27 22.07 3.95
C LEU A 128 -22.55 23.59 3.88
N LEU A 129 -22.00 24.21 2.85
CA LEU A 129 -22.35 25.58 2.47
C LEU A 129 -23.78 25.61 1.94
N GLU A 130 -24.50 26.74 2.09
CA GLU A 130 -25.90 26.89 1.66
C GLU A 130 -26.13 26.63 0.16
N ASN A 131 -25.10 26.86 -0.65
CA ASN A 131 -25.13 26.66 -2.10
C ASN A 131 -24.67 25.25 -2.54
N VAL A 132 -24.30 24.35 -1.60
CA VAL A 132 -23.79 23.00 -1.92
C VAL A 132 -24.79 21.95 -1.46
N ILE A 133 -25.08 21.02 -2.36
CA ILE A 133 -25.91 19.82 -2.08
C ILE A 133 -25.04 18.59 -2.34
N VAL A 134 -24.98 17.66 -1.37
CA VAL A 134 -24.28 16.37 -1.50
C VAL A 134 -25.30 15.24 -1.49
N LYS A 135 -25.17 14.32 -2.43
CA LYS A 135 -25.96 13.09 -2.50
C LYS A 135 -25.06 11.86 -2.56
N MET A 136 -25.22 10.95 -1.58
CA MET A 136 -24.63 9.61 -1.67
C MET A 136 -25.51 8.71 -2.52
N VAL A 137 -24.95 8.17 -3.61
CA VAL A 137 -25.61 7.24 -4.53
C VAL A 137 -24.98 5.87 -4.36
N LYS A 138 -25.67 4.97 -3.64
CA LYS A 138 -25.19 3.60 -3.35
C LYS A 138 -25.36 2.69 -4.56
N GLU A 139 -24.79 3.09 -5.67
CA GLU A 139 -24.88 2.38 -6.94
C GLU A 139 -23.52 2.32 -7.63
N ARG A 140 -23.37 1.36 -8.51
CA ARG A 140 -22.19 1.22 -9.36
C ARG A 140 -22.43 1.92 -10.68
N VAL A 141 -21.62 2.92 -10.99
CA VAL A 141 -21.57 3.49 -12.34
C VAL A 141 -20.91 2.44 -13.25
N VAL A 142 -21.62 2.07 -14.32
CA VAL A 142 -21.17 1.02 -15.25
C VAL A 142 -20.79 1.55 -16.61
N ASP A 143 -21.19 2.79 -16.94
CA ASP A 143 -20.85 3.44 -18.20
C ASP A 143 -20.78 4.96 -18.07
N LEU A 144 -20.07 5.59 -18.99
CA LEU A 144 -19.93 7.03 -19.13
C LEU A 144 -19.97 7.39 -20.62
N ILE A 145 -20.74 8.42 -20.96
CA ILE A 145 -20.84 8.98 -22.31
C ILE A 145 -20.56 10.47 -22.23
N ILE A 146 -19.66 10.97 -23.08
CA ILE A 146 -19.30 12.39 -23.17
C ILE A 146 -20.08 12.97 -24.34
N GLU A 147 -20.94 13.97 -24.07
CA GLU A 147 -21.62 14.79 -25.05
C GLU A 147 -21.00 16.21 -25.11
N GLU A 148 -21.42 17.04 -26.04
CA GLU A 148 -20.80 18.37 -26.24
C GLU A 148 -20.75 19.24 -24.98
N ASN A 149 -21.79 19.18 -24.13
CA ASN A 149 -21.94 20.06 -22.98
C ASN A 149 -22.22 19.32 -21.64
N GLN A 150 -22.15 18.00 -21.62
CA GLN A 150 -22.47 17.22 -20.42
C GLN A 150 -21.90 15.82 -20.49
N ILE A 151 -21.78 15.21 -19.32
CA ILE A 151 -21.42 13.80 -19.18
C ILE A 151 -22.63 13.04 -18.67
N ILE A 152 -22.93 11.94 -19.32
CA ILE A 152 -24.00 11.02 -18.95
C ILE A 152 -23.37 9.82 -18.24
N LEU A 153 -23.75 9.61 -16.98
CA LEU A 153 -23.38 8.42 -16.20
C LEU A 153 -24.54 7.45 -16.19
N GLN A 154 -24.25 6.19 -16.45
CA GLN A 154 -25.19 5.09 -16.34
C GLN A 154 -24.89 4.26 -15.09
N ALA A 155 -25.85 4.25 -14.16
CA ALA A 155 -25.93 3.34 -13.04
C ALA A 155 -27.23 2.54 -13.15
N SER A 156 -28.04 2.35 -12.08
CA SER A 156 -29.43 1.88 -12.22
C SER A 156 -30.32 2.94 -12.90
N GLU A 157 -29.98 4.20 -12.65
CA GLU A 157 -30.58 5.35 -13.33
C GLU A 157 -29.53 6.08 -14.21
N ILE A 158 -29.98 7.10 -14.93
CA ILE A 158 -29.13 7.97 -15.75
C ILE A 158 -28.92 9.29 -15.01
N TYR A 159 -27.66 9.69 -14.85
CA TYR A 159 -27.28 10.95 -14.23
C TYR A 159 -26.57 11.83 -15.25
N GLN A 160 -26.91 13.11 -15.29
CA GLN A 160 -26.26 14.11 -16.12
C GLN A 160 -25.42 15.02 -15.22
N VAL A 161 -24.13 15.15 -15.52
CA VAL A 161 -23.17 15.94 -14.74
C VAL A 161 -22.25 16.73 -15.65
N ASP A 162 -21.63 17.76 -15.10
CA ASP A 162 -20.69 18.62 -15.83
C ASP A 162 -19.25 18.07 -15.74
N ASP A 163 -18.86 17.57 -14.55
CA ASP A 163 -17.50 17.06 -14.31
C ASP A 163 -17.54 15.69 -13.57
N VAL A 164 -16.52 14.86 -13.80
CA VAL A 164 -16.38 13.53 -13.18
C VAL A 164 -14.98 13.33 -12.65
N ILE A 165 -14.87 12.90 -11.38
CA ILE A 165 -13.62 12.44 -10.77
C ILE A 165 -13.68 10.91 -10.61
N LEU A 166 -12.77 10.19 -11.27
CA LEU A 166 -12.61 8.74 -11.15
C LEU A 166 -11.67 8.42 -9.97
N ALA A 167 -12.24 8.05 -8.82
CA ALA A 167 -11.53 7.59 -7.63
C ALA A 167 -11.84 6.10 -7.33
N THR A 168 -11.84 5.26 -8.37
CA THR A 168 -12.44 3.92 -8.37
C THR A 168 -11.66 2.87 -7.57
N GLY A 169 -10.49 3.20 -7.02
CA GLY A 169 -9.71 2.31 -6.16
C GLY A 169 -9.19 1.04 -6.86
N HIS A 170 -8.94 0.01 -6.06
CA HIS A 170 -8.50 -1.29 -6.56
C HIS A 170 -9.61 -2.00 -7.35
N SER A 171 -9.23 -2.58 -8.47
CA SER A 171 -10.11 -3.42 -9.30
C SER A 171 -9.55 -4.83 -9.45
N GLN A 172 -10.42 -5.81 -9.53
CA GLN A 172 -10.03 -7.14 -9.96
C GLN A 172 -9.59 -7.10 -11.44
N ASN A 173 -8.72 -8.01 -11.82
CA ASN A 173 -8.27 -8.17 -13.20
C ASN A 173 -8.78 -9.47 -13.81
N GLU A 174 -8.93 -9.49 -15.14
CA GLU A 174 -8.92 -10.74 -15.89
C GLU A 174 -7.62 -11.49 -15.60
N LEU A 175 -7.71 -12.81 -15.55
CA LEU A 175 -6.56 -13.65 -15.27
C LEU A 175 -5.49 -13.47 -16.36
N ASN A 176 -4.22 -13.46 -15.98
CA ASN A 176 -3.15 -13.60 -16.95
C ASN A 176 -2.98 -15.08 -17.34
N GLN A 177 -2.19 -15.35 -18.37
CA GLN A 177 -1.99 -16.70 -18.90
C GLN A 177 -1.64 -17.73 -17.81
N SER A 178 -0.72 -17.41 -16.90
CA SER A 178 -0.32 -18.35 -15.83
C SER A 178 -1.44 -18.55 -14.80
N GLU A 179 -2.21 -17.51 -14.50
CA GLU A 179 -3.37 -17.55 -13.60
C GLU A 179 -4.50 -18.36 -14.24
N GLU A 180 -4.78 -18.20 -15.54
CA GLU A 180 -5.75 -19.00 -16.30
C GLU A 180 -5.36 -20.48 -16.34
N GLU A 181 -4.09 -20.78 -16.60
CA GLU A 181 -3.58 -22.15 -16.60
C GLU A 181 -3.74 -22.80 -15.22
N ASN A 182 -3.49 -22.06 -14.13
CA ASN A 182 -3.70 -22.55 -12.77
C ASN A 182 -5.19 -22.79 -12.49
N GLN A 183 -6.07 -21.85 -12.88
CA GLN A 183 -7.52 -21.99 -12.72
C GLN A 183 -8.07 -23.16 -13.52
N ASN A 184 -7.63 -23.34 -14.77
CA ASN A 184 -8.05 -24.45 -15.62
C ASN A 184 -7.58 -25.79 -15.06
N HIS A 185 -6.35 -25.86 -14.52
CA HIS A 185 -5.84 -27.04 -13.85
C HIS A 185 -6.66 -27.37 -12.60
N ALA A 186 -6.96 -26.37 -11.77
CA ALA A 186 -7.80 -26.54 -10.59
C ALA A 186 -9.21 -27.05 -10.96
N ASN A 187 -9.86 -26.42 -11.93
CA ASN A 187 -11.19 -26.81 -12.38
C ASN A 187 -11.22 -28.26 -12.91
N LYS A 188 -10.21 -28.63 -13.71
CA LYS A 188 -10.11 -29.97 -14.32
C LYS A 188 -9.94 -31.08 -13.26
N HIS A 189 -9.26 -30.80 -12.17
CA HIS A 189 -8.89 -31.82 -11.17
C HIS A 189 -9.59 -31.65 -9.83
N GLY A 190 -10.56 -30.71 -9.70
CA GLY A 190 -11.28 -30.46 -8.45
C GLY A 190 -10.37 -29.92 -7.34
N LEU A 191 -9.42 -29.02 -7.69
CA LEU A 191 -8.47 -28.40 -6.77
C LEU A 191 -8.97 -27.02 -6.36
N PHE A 192 -8.43 -26.48 -5.29
CA PHE A 192 -8.64 -25.09 -4.89
C PHE A 192 -7.51 -24.20 -5.43
N TYR A 193 -7.88 -23.16 -6.18
CA TYR A 193 -6.97 -22.11 -6.63
C TYR A 193 -7.59 -20.75 -6.38
N GLN A 194 -6.86 -19.88 -5.67
CA GLN A 194 -7.21 -18.47 -5.46
C GLN A 194 -6.23 -17.58 -6.22
N SER A 195 -6.73 -16.88 -7.23
CA SER A 195 -5.97 -15.84 -7.95
C SER A 195 -5.70 -14.61 -7.07
N PRO A 196 -4.80 -13.69 -7.48
CA PRO A 196 -4.54 -12.46 -6.73
C PRO A 196 -5.84 -11.69 -6.42
N GLY A 197 -6.00 -11.26 -5.18
CA GLY A 197 -7.20 -10.56 -4.72
C GLY A 197 -7.08 -10.08 -3.27
N ASN A 198 -8.15 -9.46 -2.76
CA ASN A 198 -8.23 -9.10 -1.36
C ASN A 198 -8.42 -10.37 -0.51
N PRO A 199 -7.55 -10.64 0.47
CA PRO A 199 -7.67 -11.81 1.34
C PRO A 199 -9.04 -11.94 2.03
N SER A 200 -9.66 -10.82 2.44
CA SER A 200 -10.97 -10.79 3.08
C SER A 200 -12.13 -11.30 2.19
N ASP A 201 -11.92 -11.40 0.87
CA ASP A 201 -12.91 -11.89 -0.09
C ASP A 201 -12.71 -13.37 -0.42
N THR A 202 -11.63 -13.98 0.09
CA THR A 202 -11.29 -15.37 -0.19
C THR A 202 -12.18 -16.31 0.59
N GLN A 203 -12.84 -17.20 -0.13
CA GLN A 203 -13.72 -18.19 0.49
C GLN A 203 -12.93 -19.43 0.94
N LEU A 204 -12.21 -19.30 2.06
CA LEU A 204 -11.40 -20.38 2.63
C LEU A 204 -12.19 -21.67 2.95
N GLY A 205 -13.52 -21.59 3.00
CA GLY A 205 -14.41 -22.76 3.16
C GLY A 205 -14.31 -23.80 2.03
N TYR A 206 -13.83 -23.43 0.85
CA TYR A 206 -13.63 -24.36 -0.28
C TYR A 206 -12.24 -25.03 -0.30
N LEU A 207 -11.37 -24.74 0.65
CA LEU A 207 -10.12 -25.48 0.78
C LEU A 207 -10.37 -26.96 0.97
N ILE A 208 -9.54 -27.78 0.34
CA ILE A 208 -9.57 -29.22 0.51
C ILE A 208 -8.94 -29.54 1.86
N GLU A 209 -9.75 -30.10 2.76
CA GLU A 209 -9.34 -30.41 4.13
C GLU A 209 -8.24 -31.47 4.19
N GLY A 210 -7.38 -31.38 5.21
CA GLY A 210 -6.25 -32.29 5.39
C GLY A 210 -5.08 -32.08 4.42
N GLU A 211 -5.26 -31.32 3.36
CA GLU A 211 -4.20 -31.01 2.39
C GLU A 211 -3.44 -29.75 2.82
N PRO A 212 -2.10 -29.69 2.63
CA PRO A 212 -1.35 -28.44 2.80
C PRO A 212 -1.89 -27.31 1.94
N VAL A 213 -1.51 -26.06 2.22
CA VAL A 213 -1.85 -24.90 1.40
C VAL A 213 -0.59 -24.21 0.92
N ILE A 214 -0.43 -24.03 -0.38
CA ILE A 214 0.61 -23.20 -0.97
C ILE A 214 0.19 -21.73 -0.90
N LEU A 215 1.05 -20.86 -0.33
CA LEU A 215 0.91 -19.41 -0.33
C LEU A 215 2.05 -18.78 -1.14
N ARG A 216 1.77 -18.28 -2.34
CA ARG A 216 2.77 -17.59 -3.17
C ARG A 216 2.71 -16.08 -2.96
N GLY A 217 3.66 -15.56 -2.22
CA GLY A 217 3.78 -14.17 -1.80
C GLY A 217 4.08 -14.08 -0.31
N LEU A 218 4.94 -13.14 0.09
CA LEU A 218 5.35 -12.93 1.49
C LEU A 218 5.27 -11.44 1.88
N GLY A 219 4.42 -10.67 1.19
CA GLY A 219 4.07 -9.29 1.53
C GLY A 219 2.88 -9.20 2.49
N LEU A 220 2.21 -8.04 2.57
CA LEU A 220 1.11 -7.81 3.53
C LEU A 220 -0.05 -8.81 3.39
N SER A 221 -0.46 -9.15 2.17
CA SER A 221 -1.54 -10.13 1.95
C SER A 221 -1.23 -11.51 2.56
N PHE A 222 0.05 -11.89 2.64
CA PHE A 222 0.46 -13.13 3.31
C PHE A 222 0.11 -13.10 4.80
N PHE A 223 0.38 -12.00 5.48
CA PHE A 223 0.06 -11.84 6.90
C PHE A 223 -1.47 -11.80 7.14
N ASP A 224 -2.22 -11.21 6.22
CA ASP A 224 -3.67 -11.27 6.28
C ASP A 224 -4.17 -12.71 6.17
N TYR A 225 -3.65 -13.51 5.24
CA TYR A 225 -3.99 -14.95 5.13
C TYR A 225 -3.59 -15.72 6.39
N ILE A 226 -2.43 -15.47 6.98
CA ILE A 226 -2.03 -16.09 8.26
C ILE A 226 -3.09 -15.83 9.33
N ALA A 227 -3.53 -14.57 9.47
CA ALA A 227 -4.55 -14.20 10.46
C ALA A 227 -5.90 -14.92 10.20
N LEU A 228 -6.34 -14.97 8.93
CA LEU A 228 -7.56 -15.66 8.54
C LEU A 228 -7.49 -17.18 8.78
N PHE A 229 -6.33 -17.79 8.56
CA PHE A 229 -6.12 -19.21 8.83
C PHE A 229 -6.16 -19.52 10.33
N VAL A 230 -5.46 -18.72 11.14
CA VAL A 230 -5.46 -18.89 12.59
C VAL A 230 -6.87 -18.77 13.18
N ASP A 231 -7.62 -17.75 12.74
CA ASP A 231 -9.02 -17.56 13.13
C ASP A 231 -9.88 -18.78 12.75
N ARG A 232 -9.78 -19.23 11.50
CA ARG A 232 -10.52 -20.41 11.00
C ARG A 232 -10.21 -21.67 11.78
N TRP A 233 -8.95 -21.89 12.15
CA TRP A 233 -8.54 -23.09 12.90
C TRP A 233 -8.94 -23.04 14.37
N GLY A 234 -9.01 -21.83 14.96
CA GLY A 234 -9.30 -21.62 16.37
C GLY A 234 -8.09 -21.79 17.29
N GLY A 235 -6.87 -21.87 16.74
CA GLY A 235 -5.64 -21.86 17.50
C GLY A 235 -5.37 -20.49 18.13
N LYS A 236 -4.53 -20.43 19.16
CA LYS A 236 -4.30 -19.22 19.95
C LYS A 236 -2.83 -18.96 20.21
N PHE A 237 -2.50 -17.68 20.30
CA PHE A 237 -1.18 -17.22 20.73
C PHE A 237 -1.20 -16.88 22.22
N PHE A 238 -0.14 -17.24 22.92
CA PHE A 238 0.10 -16.90 24.31
C PHE A 238 1.49 -16.30 24.45
N GLU A 239 1.66 -15.40 25.38
CA GLU A 239 2.97 -14.86 25.72
C GLU A 239 3.70 -15.84 26.62
N GLY A 240 4.90 -16.25 26.21
CA GLY A 240 5.79 -17.10 26.99
C GLY A 240 6.50 -16.30 28.10
N GLU A 241 7.23 -17.01 28.97
CA GLU A 241 7.97 -16.41 30.09
C GLU A 241 9.06 -15.42 29.64
N ASP A 242 9.57 -15.61 28.44
CA ASP A 242 10.59 -14.75 27.78
C ASP A 242 10.02 -13.59 26.97
N GLY A 243 8.70 -13.39 26.98
CA GLY A 243 7.99 -12.38 26.19
C GLY A 243 7.83 -12.72 24.71
N CYS A 244 8.24 -13.93 24.29
CA CYS A 244 7.99 -14.43 22.94
C CYS A 244 6.57 -15.00 22.82
N LEU A 245 5.97 -14.91 21.64
CA LEU A 245 4.70 -15.58 21.39
C LEU A 245 4.90 -17.08 21.16
N VAL A 246 4.04 -17.88 21.76
CA VAL A 246 3.93 -19.32 21.55
C VAL A 246 2.57 -19.61 20.93
N TYR A 247 2.53 -20.39 19.86
CA TYR A 247 1.27 -20.83 19.24
C TYR A 247 0.82 -22.15 19.82
N HIS A 248 -0.43 -22.21 20.29
CA HIS A 248 -1.10 -23.40 20.76
C HIS A 248 -2.08 -23.90 19.69
N PRO A 249 -1.76 -25.00 18.99
CA PRO A 249 -2.62 -25.53 17.94
C PRO A 249 -3.96 -26.02 18.47
N SER A 250 -5.00 -25.86 17.67
CA SER A 250 -6.33 -26.44 17.91
C SER A 250 -6.45 -27.90 17.49
N GLY A 251 -5.55 -28.35 16.59
CA GLY A 251 -5.60 -29.65 15.91
C GLY A 251 -6.27 -29.61 14.53
N ASN A 252 -6.75 -28.44 14.09
CA ASN A 252 -7.38 -28.27 12.76
C ASN A 252 -6.43 -27.63 11.74
N GLU A 253 -5.18 -27.39 12.13
CA GLU A 253 -4.21 -26.67 11.30
C GLU A 253 -3.81 -27.48 10.06
N GLN A 254 -3.84 -26.81 8.91
CA GLN A 254 -3.24 -27.28 7.66
C GLN A 254 -1.82 -26.72 7.56
N LEU A 255 -0.87 -27.51 7.08
CA LEU A 255 0.49 -27.04 6.85
C LEU A 255 0.49 -25.95 5.76
N LEU A 256 0.99 -24.76 6.05
CA LEU A 256 1.19 -23.69 5.10
C LEU A 256 2.59 -23.74 4.50
N ILE A 257 2.68 -23.84 3.17
CA ILE A 257 3.93 -23.82 2.40
C ILE A 257 4.02 -22.46 1.72
N ALA A 258 4.77 -21.55 2.31
CA ALA A 258 4.86 -20.17 1.82
C ALA A 258 6.19 -19.89 1.12
N GLY A 259 6.19 -18.94 0.18
CA GLY A 259 7.42 -18.52 -0.48
C GLY A 259 7.22 -17.40 -1.46
N SER A 260 8.35 -16.88 -1.94
CA SER A 260 8.40 -15.81 -2.93
C SER A 260 9.72 -15.85 -3.72
N GLY A 261 9.89 -14.94 -4.68
CA GLY A 261 11.17 -14.80 -5.39
C GLY A 261 12.34 -14.50 -4.43
N ARG A 262 12.12 -13.67 -3.40
CA ARG A 262 13.12 -13.33 -2.37
C ARG A 262 13.22 -14.38 -1.26
N GLY A 263 12.16 -15.15 -1.01
CA GLY A 263 12.09 -16.15 0.06
C GLY A 263 11.96 -15.58 1.48
N LEU A 264 11.79 -14.27 1.60
CA LEU A 264 11.69 -13.57 2.89
C LEU A 264 10.41 -12.74 2.95
N PRO A 265 9.74 -12.66 4.10
CA PRO A 265 8.72 -11.64 4.34
C PRO A 265 9.35 -10.25 4.31
N TYR A 266 8.54 -9.22 4.11
CA TYR A 266 8.99 -7.84 4.25
C TYR A 266 9.48 -7.59 5.68
N HIS A 267 10.43 -6.66 5.84
CA HIS A 267 10.93 -6.27 7.16
C HIS A 267 9.79 -5.85 8.08
N ALA A 268 9.91 -6.14 9.37
CA ALA A 268 8.96 -5.70 10.38
C ALA A 268 8.84 -4.17 10.36
N ARG A 269 7.62 -3.67 10.47
CA ARG A 269 7.42 -2.23 10.67
C ARG A 269 7.92 -1.84 12.05
N PRO A 270 8.85 -0.89 12.18
CA PRO A 270 9.36 -0.44 13.48
C PRO A 270 8.25 0.11 14.38
N ASN A 271 8.39 -0.09 15.69
CA ASN A 271 7.55 0.59 16.65
C ASN A 271 7.66 2.10 16.45
N ASN A 272 6.52 2.75 16.29
CA ASN A 272 6.49 4.19 16.08
C ASN A 272 6.78 4.95 17.37
N GLN A 273 7.69 5.93 17.28
CA GLN A 273 8.08 6.83 18.37
C GLN A 273 7.96 8.31 17.96
N LYS A 274 7.45 8.56 16.74
CA LYS A 274 7.27 9.89 16.17
C LYS A 274 5.84 10.38 16.35
N GLU A 275 5.70 11.66 16.67
CA GLU A 275 4.41 12.33 16.61
C GLU A 275 4.01 12.68 15.17
N PRO A 276 2.72 12.92 14.90
CA PRO A 276 2.28 13.45 13.62
C PRO A 276 3.00 14.76 13.25
N GLY A 277 3.56 14.82 12.04
CA GLY A 277 4.35 15.97 11.57
C GLY A 277 5.86 15.88 11.84
N GLU A 278 6.33 14.87 12.57
CA GLU A 278 7.77 14.60 12.77
C GLU A 278 8.37 13.79 11.62
N ASP A 279 8.07 14.18 10.38
CA ASP A 279 8.62 13.53 9.21
C ASP A 279 10.10 13.88 8.99
N ALA A 280 10.85 12.94 8.39
CA ALA A 280 12.25 13.14 8.07
C ALA A 280 12.44 14.34 7.14
N GLN A 281 13.33 15.25 7.52
CA GLN A 281 13.70 16.39 6.69
C GLN A 281 14.97 16.07 5.90
N PRO A 282 14.96 16.26 4.56
CA PRO A 282 16.11 15.95 3.73
C PRO A 282 17.27 16.90 4.04
N GLN A 283 18.46 16.36 4.18
CA GLN A 283 19.70 17.10 4.39
C GLN A 283 20.50 17.29 3.09
N ILE A 284 20.33 16.38 2.14
CA ILE A 284 20.96 16.37 0.81
C ILE A 284 19.90 16.59 -0.28
N LEU A 285 18.86 15.74 -0.28
CA LEU A 285 17.80 15.71 -1.30
C LEU A 285 16.74 16.80 -1.08
N THR A 286 17.18 18.02 -0.78
CA THR A 286 16.30 19.19 -0.57
C THR A 286 15.59 19.57 -1.87
N GLU A 287 14.45 20.26 -1.79
CA GLU A 287 13.75 20.79 -2.97
C GLU A 287 14.68 21.59 -3.88
N LYS A 288 15.48 22.50 -3.30
CA LYS A 288 16.47 23.28 -4.05
C LYS A 288 17.49 22.41 -4.77
N PHE A 289 17.96 21.32 -4.15
CA PHE A 289 18.86 20.37 -4.81
C PHE A 289 18.17 19.69 -5.97
N MET A 290 16.94 19.21 -5.79
CA MET A 290 16.18 18.48 -6.81
C MET A 290 15.87 19.34 -8.04
N THR A 291 15.64 20.66 -7.90
CA THR A 291 15.44 21.54 -9.05
C THR A 291 16.65 21.61 -9.97
N GLN A 292 17.85 21.38 -9.44
CA GLN A 292 19.12 21.40 -10.17
C GLN A 292 19.65 20.01 -10.50
N PHE A 293 19.03 18.95 -9.96
CA PHE A 293 19.48 17.57 -10.14
C PHE A 293 19.23 17.09 -11.58
N ASN A 294 20.30 16.65 -12.24
CA ASN A 294 20.29 16.08 -13.58
C ASN A 294 21.05 14.74 -13.62
N GLY A 295 21.26 14.12 -12.47
CA GLY A 295 21.91 12.82 -12.34
C GLY A 295 21.01 11.66 -12.72
N SER A 296 21.58 10.46 -12.72
CA SER A 296 20.88 9.21 -13.00
C SER A 296 19.99 8.74 -11.85
N ALA A 297 19.12 7.77 -12.13
CA ALA A 297 18.33 7.09 -11.11
C ALA A 297 19.24 6.42 -10.05
N ASP A 298 20.33 5.79 -10.45
CA ASP A 298 21.27 5.14 -9.53
C ASP A 298 21.92 6.16 -8.58
N GLU A 299 22.28 7.34 -9.08
CA GLU A 299 22.80 8.44 -8.24
C GLU A 299 21.75 8.92 -7.23
N LEU A 300 20.48 9.06 -7.65
CA LEU A 300 19.39 9.43 -6.76
C LEU A 300 19.18 8.38 -5.66
N PHE A 301 19.19 7.09 -6.02
CA PHE A 301 19.04 5.98 -5.06
C PHE A 301 20.21 5.93 -4.07
N ASP A 302 21.41 6.25 -4.54
CA ASP A 302 22.59 6.31 -3.68
C ASP A 302 22.55 7.52 -2.72
N LEU A 303 22.08 8.67 -3.17
CA LEU A 303 21.85 9.83 -2.33
C LEU A 303 20.76 9.58 -1.26
N LEU A 304 19.67 8.88 -1.60
CA LEU A 304 18.67 8.47 -0.62
C LEU A 304 19.24 7.55 0.45
N LYS A 305 20.12 6.61 0.06
CA LYS A 305 20.85 5.79 1.03
C LYS A 305 21.73 6.64 1.93
N LYS A 306 22.39 7.66 1.38
CA LYS A 306 23.25 8.57 2.13
C LYS A 306 22.46 9.40 3.15
N GLU A 307 21.26 9.85 2.81
CA GLU A 307 20.31 10.48 3.76
C GLU A 307 19.99 9.55 4.95
N ALA A 308 19.64 8.30 4.66
CA ALA A 308 19.34 7.32 5.68
C ALA A 308 20.58 6.95 6.53
N GLU A 309 21.76 6.89 5.92
CA GLU A 309 23.04 6.65 6.61
C GLU A 309 23.40 7.79 7.57
N LEU A 310 23.12 9.04 7.24
CA LEU A 310 23.30 10.17 8.15
C LEU A 310 22.52 9.96 9.45
N ILE A 311 21.27 9.54 9.35
CA ILE A 311 20.43 9.25 10.53
C ILE A 311 20.92 8.00 11.26
N PHE A 312 21.31 6.94 10.52
CA PHE A 312 21.91 5.75 11.13
C PHE A 312 23.12 6.11 12.01
N TYR A 313 24.09 6.85 11.47
CA TYR A 313 25.29 7.23 12.21
C TYR A 313 24.99 8.21 13.32
N GLN A 314 24.06 9.14 13.13
CA GLN A 314 23.60 10.03 14.18
C GLN A 314 23.12 9.25 15.41
N LYS A 315 22.34 8.18 15.19
CA LYS A 315 21.84 7.34 16.30
C LYS A 315 22.92 6.38 16.83
N LYS A 316 23.67 5.74 15.94
CA LYS A 316 24.66 4.72 16.29
C LYS A 316 25.84 5.27 17.07
N LEU A 317 26.25 6.50 16.76
CA LEU A 317 27.45 7.13 17.34
C LEU A 317 27.12 8.14 18.45
N SER A 318 25.85 8.36 18.77
CA SER A 318 25.40 9.38 19.76
C SER A 318 25.99 9.20 21.17
N SER A 319 26.38 7.98 21.54
CA SER A 319 26.96 7.65 22.83
C SER A 319 28.50 7.54 22.83
N THR A 320 29.14 7.88 21.70
CA THR A 320 30.61 7.85 21.59
C THR A 320 31.21 9.22 21.92
N GLU A 321 32.52 9.25 22.23
CA GLU A 321 33.28 10.50 22.48
C GLU A 321 33.65 11.26 21.18
N MET A 322 33.19 10.79 20.03
CA MET A 322 33.47 11.39 18.72
C MET A 322 32.76 12.74 18.57
N ASP A 323 33.42 13.68 17.88
CA ASP A 323 32.76 14.88 17.38
C ASP A 323 31.76 14.51 16.27
N LEU A 324 30.52 14.23 16.71
CA LEU A 324 29.46 13.75 15.85
C LEU A 324 29.04 14.78 14.80
N GLU A 325 29.03 16.07 15.14
CA GLU A 325 28.67 17.14 14.20
C GLU A 325 29.69 17.27 13.08
N ALA A 326 30.97 17.22 13.40
CA ALA A 326 32.06 17.23 12.42
C ALA A 326 31.99 15.97 11.53
N PHE A 327 31.76 14.80 12.13
CA PHE A 327 31.58 13.55 11.36
C PHE A 327 30.41 13.64 10.38
N LEU A 328 29.21 14.05 10.82
CA LEU A 328 28.02 14.14 9.97
C LEU A 328 28.18 15.22 8.88
N SER A 329 28.86 16.33 9.19
CA SER A 329 29.19 17.36 8.20
C SER A 329 30.08 16.83 7.09
N ASP A 330 31.16 16.13 7.44
CA ASP A 330 32.07 15.50 6.48
C ASP A 330 31.35 14.39 5.70
N TYR A 331 30.57 13.55 6.40
CA TYR A 331 29.83 12.46 5.75
C TYR A 331 28.82 12.97 4.71
N ARG A 332 28.22 14.14 4.95
CA ARG A 332 27.30 14.77 4.01
C ARG A 332 28.01 15.24 2.74
N SER A 333 29.17 15.84 2.87
CA SER A 333 29.88 16.52 1.77
C SER A 333 30.87 15.62 1.03
N ASP A 334 31.55 14.72 1.72
CA ASP A 334 32.68 13.99 1.19
C ASP A 334 32.34 12.53 0.79
N ASP A 335 33.33 11.83 0.24
CA ASP A 335 33.23 10.41 -0.07
C ASP A 335 33.08 9.56 1.20
N ARG A 336 32.07 8.70 1.24
CA ARG A 336 31.70 7.85 2.40
C ARG A 336 32.89 7.08 2.97
N GLU A 337 33.63 6.34 2.11
CA GLU A 337 34.72 5.48 2.55
C GLU A 337 35.88 6.29 3.14
N SER A 338 36.16 7.44 2.57
CA SER A 338 37.19 8.37 3.08
C SER A 338 36.84 8.89 4.47
N VAL A 339 35.57 9.26 4.68
CA VAL A 339 35.09 9.73 6.00
C VAL A 339 35.10 8.60 7.03
N LEU A 340 34.58 7.43 6.68
CA LEU A 340 34.57 6.27 7.58
C LEU A 340 35.99 5.88 8.01
N LYS A 341 36.98 5.98 7.13
CA LYS A 341 38.40 5.76 7.45
C LYS A 341 38.96 6.87 8.32
N LYS A 342 38.69 8.15 7.99
CA LYS A 342 39.15 9.31 8.76
C LYS A 342 38.75 9.23 10.23
N TYR A 343 37.51 8.84 10.49
CA TYR A 343 36.93 8.70 11.82
C TYR A 343 37.05 7.28 12.41
N GLN A 344 37.76 6.38 11.73
CA GLN A 344 38.05 5.01 12.18
C GLN A 344 36.81 4.21 12.56
N ILE A 345 35.71 4.36 11.80
CA ILE A 345 34.47 3.62 12.05
C ILE A 345 34.68 2.14 11.75
N PRO A 346 34.52 1.23 12.75
CA PRO A 346 34.68 -0.21 12.56
C PRO A 346 33.68 -0.76 11.52
N ILE A 347 34.07 -1.79 10.77
CA ILE A 347 33.24 -2.40 9.71
C ILE A 347 31.90 -2.89 10.28
N GLU A 348 31.92 -3.51 11.44
CA GLU A 348 30.74 -4.04 12.15
C GLU A 348 29.78 -2.93 12.64
N SER A 349 30.24 -1.67 12.69
CA SER A 349 29.44 -0.51 13.05
C SER A 349 28.91 0.25 11.84
N ARG A 350 29.15 -0.24 10.62
CA ARG A 350 28.70 0.37 9.37
C ARG A 350 27.36 -0.19 8.92
N LEU A 351 26.55 0.65 8.30
CA LEU A 351 25.30 0.18 7.69
C LEU A 351 25.60 -0.57 6.38
N ASP A 352 25.22 -1.83 6.31
CA ASP A 352 25.39 -2.65 5.10
C ASP A 352 24.04 -2.82 4.37
N TRP A 353 23.84 -2.03 3.32
CA TRP A 353 22.65 -2.10 2.47
C TRP A 353 22.51 -3.45 1.75
N SER A 354 23.62 -4.16 1.49
CA SER A 354 23.54 -5.47 0.83
C SER A 354 22.93 -6.52 1.75
N VAL A 355 23.20 -6.42 3.04
CA VAL A 355 22.60 -7.28 4.09
C VAL A 355 21.13 -6.92 4.29
N LEU A 356 20.78 -5.62 4.33
CA LEU A 356 19.39 -5.18 4.49
C LEU A 356 18.52 -5.58 3.28
N LEU A 357 19.03 -5.36 2.06
CA LEU A 357 18.27 -5.60 0.83
C LEU A 357 18.23 -7.08 0.41
N ASN A 358 19.23 -7.87 0.77
CA ASN A 358 19.35 -9.28 0.37
C ASN A 358 19.86 -10.16 1.51
N PRO A 359 19.14 -10.24 2.65
CA PRO A 359 19.62 -10.99 3.84
C PRO A 359 19.95 -12.45 3.56
N ALA A 360 19.22 -13.10 2.65
CA ALA A 360 19.41 -14.50 2.27
C ALA A 360 20.49 -14.73 1.18
N LYS A 361 21.28 -13.68 0.83
CA LYS A 361 22.37 -13.84 -0.15
C LYS A 361 23.41 -14.80 0.38
N GLY A 362 23.73 -15.83 -0.41
CA GLY A 362 24.73 -16.85 -0.02
C GLY A 362 24.23 -17.93 0.95
N VAL A 363 23.01 -17.83 1.46
CA VAL A 363 22.43 -18.88 2.32
C VAL A 363 22.08 -20.10 1.47
N SER A 364 22.62 -21.27 1.87
CA SER A 364 22.27 -22.52 1.18
C SER A 364 20.83 -22.96 1.49
N PRO A 365 20.15 -23.67 0.57
CA PRO A 365 18.80 -24.18 0.83
C PRO A 365 18.72 -25.12 2.04
N GLN A 366 19.82 -25.78 2.41
CA GLN A 366 19.91 -26.65 3.59
C GLN A 366 19.91 -25.85 4.90
N ALA A 367 20.59 -24.71 4.90
CA ALA A 367 20.67 -23.81 6.07
C ALA A 367 19.44 -22.89 6.20
N PHE A 368 18.67 -22.74 5.14
CA PHE A 368 17.59 -21.75 5.07
C PHE A 368 16.51 -21.90 6.17
N PRO A 369 16.08 -23.11 6.59
CA PRO A 369 15.10 -23.26 7.67
C PRO A 369 15.55 -22.68 9.02
N ASN A 370 16.83 -22.77 9.34
CA ASN A 370 17.39 -22.16 10.56
C ASN A 370 17.62 -20.65 10.34
N PHE A 371 18.11 -20.28 9.17
CA PHE A 371 18.34 -18.89 8.82
C PHE A 371 17.08 -18.03 8.93
N ILE A 372 15.91 -18.50 8.48
CA ILE A 372 14.66 -17.72 8.52
C ILE A 372 14.23 -17.43 9.97
N LEU A 373 14.43 -18.36 10.89
CA LEU A 373 14.14 -18.14 12.31
C LEU A 373 15.04 -17.06 12.91
N GLU A 374 16.35 -17.14 12.67
CA GLU A 374 17.31 -16.14 13.15
C GLU A 374 17.07 -14.77 12.51
N TYR A 375 16.74 -14.75 11.22
CA TYR A 375 16.39 -13.52 10.50
C TYR A 375 15.18 -12.84 11.14
N LEU A 376 14.09 -13.58 11.37
CA LEU A 376 12.87 -13.02 11.97
C LEU A 376 13.11 -12.52 13.40
N LYS A 377 13.85 -13.27 14.22
CA LYS A 377 14.21 -12.84 15.59
C LYS A 377 14.98 -11.52 15.57
N LYS A 378 15.99 -11.43 14.71
CA LYS A 378 16.78 -10.20 14.56
C LYS A 378 15.94 -9.04 14.06
N ASP A 379 15.12 -9.26 13.04
CA ASP A 379 14.28 -8.23 12.42
C ASP A 379 13.23 -7.68 13.42
N ILE A 380 12.61 -8.56 14.20
CA ILE A 380 11.70 -8.21 15.30
C ILE A 380 12.43 -7.34 16.34
N THR A 381 13.60 -7.78 16.81
CA THR A 381 14.39 -7.05 17.81
C THR A 381 14.76 -5.64 17.33
N GLU A 382 15.23 -5.51 16.09
CA GLU A 382 15.56 -4.20 15.51
C GLU A 382 14.32 -3.29 15.36
N ALA A 383 13.18 -3.86 14.98
CA ALA A 383 11.94 -3.11 14.86
C ALA A 383 11.39 -2.65 16.22
N GLU A 384 11.57 -3.45 17.28
CA GLU A 384 11.16 -3.11 18.65
C GLU A 384 11.95 -1.96 19.26
N LEU A 385 13.19 -1.72 18.80
CA LEU A 385 13.96 -0.53 19.19
C LEU A 385 13.28 0.77 18.79
N GLY A 386 12.43 0.73 17.75
CA GLY A 386 11.65 1.88 17.29
C GLY A 386 12.38 2.82 16.33
N ASN A 387 11.58 3.67 15.64
CA ASN A 387 12.04 4.50 14.53
C ASN A 387 12.72 5.82 14.94
N GLN A 388 12.86 6.11 16.24
CA GLN A 388 13.70 7.22 16.73
C GLN A 388 14.96 6.75 17.47
N THR A 389 14.89 5.63 18.18
CA THR A 389 16.01 5.15 19.00
C THR A 389 16.81 4.06 18.32
N GLY A 390 16.19 3.19 17.52
CA GLY A 390 16.87 2.13 16.77
C GLY A 390 17.63 2.68 15.56
N PRO A 391 18.96 2.51 15.45
CA PRO A 391 19.74 3.10 14.35
C PRO A 391 19.28 2.61 12.97
N ILE A 392 19.05 1.30 12.80
CA ILE A 392 18.57 0.72 11.53
C ILE A 392 17.13 1.15 11.27
N ALA A 393 16.26 1.07 12.29
CA ALA A 393 14.86 1.45 12.19
C ALA A 393 14.69 2.92 11.81
N ALA A 394 15.46 3.84 12.42
CA ALA A 394 15.46 5.27 12.09
C ALA A 394 15.93 5.54 10.65
N ALA A 395 16.99 4.84 10.21
CA ALA A 395 17.49 4.95 8.83
C ALA A 395 16.46 4.47 7.80
N VAL A 396 15.83 3.33 8.04
CA VAL A 396 14.79 2.77 7.17
C VAL A 396 13.54 3.67 7.15
N ASP A 397 13.17 4.26 8.28
CA ASP A 397 12.05 5.19 8.36
C ASP A 397 12.32 6.49 7.57
N THR A 398 13.55 7.04 7.68
CA THR A 398 13.99 8.16 6.85
C THR A 398 13.96 7.81 5.36
N TYR A 399 14.47 6.63 4.99
CA TYR A 399 14.42 6.12 3.61
C TYR A 399 12.98 6.01 3.09
N LYS A 400 12.03 5.64 3.94
CA LYS A 400 10.59 5.55 3.64
C LYS A 400 9.94 6.93 3.44
N GLU A 401 10.28 7.90 4.26
CA GLU A 401 9.60 9.20 4.29
C GLU A 401 10.04 10.15 3.17
N LEU A 402 11.27 10.02 2.69
CA LEU A 402 11.81 10.90 1.64
C LEU A 402 11.31 10.49 0.23
N GLN A 403 10.00 10.64 0.00
CA GLN A 403 9.35 10.31 -1.27
C GLN A 403 9.33 11.48 -2.27
N ALA A 404 9.37 12.72 -1.78
CA ALA A 404 9.27 13.92 -2.60
C ALA A 404 10.29 13.98 -3.77
N PRO A 405 11.57 13.59 -3.59
CA PRO A 405 12.54 13.54 -4.69
C PRO A 405 12.11 12.65 -5.86
N PHE A 406 11.50 11.50 -5.57
CA PHE A 406 11.05 10.53 -6.58
C PHE A 406 9.79 11.01 -7.29
N ASN A 407 8.85 11.59 -6.54
CA ASN A 407 7.68 12.24 -7.12
C ASN A 407 8.09 13.38 -8.05
N TYR A 408 9.08 14.18 -7.67
CA TYR A 408 9.65 15.22 -8.52
C TYR A 408 10.20 14.67 -9.84
N MET A 409 10.96 13.57 -9.80
CA MET A 409 11.50 12.93 -11.01
C MET A 409 10.40 12.37 -11.91
N LEU A 410 9.34 11.80 -11.32
CA LEU A 410 8.17 11.28 -12.05
C LEU A 410 7.36 12.42 -12.68
N ASP A 411 7.05 13.46 -11.90
CA ASP A 411 6.20 14.58 -12.35
C ASP A 411 6.86 15.38 -13.49
N HIS A 412 8.20 15.47 -13.49
CA HIS A 412 8.97 16.17 -14.53
C HIS A 412 9.53 15.22 -15.60
N GLU A 413 9.09 13.95 -15.62
CA GLU A 413 9.51 12.93 -16.61
C GLU A 413 11.02 12.83 -16.79
N LYS A 414 11.78 12.97 -15.68
CA LYS A 414 13.25 13.02 -15.69
C LYS A 414 13.92 11.64 -15.80
N PHE A 415 13.20 10.55 -15.53
CA PHE A 415 13.74 9.22 -15.72
C PHE A 415 13.79 8.85 -17.20
N THR A 416 14.92 8.34 -17.66
CA THR A 416 14.97 7.67 -18.97
C THR A 416 14.04 6.45 -18.97
N PRO A 417 13.57 5.96 -20.12
CA PRO A 417 12.70 4.78 -20.17
C PRO A 417 13.28 3.54 -19.49
N LYS A 418 14.61 3.34 -19.56
CA LYS A 418 15.27 2.23 -18.86
C LYS A 418 15.21 2.44 -17.35
N GLU A 419 15.59 3.61 -16.87
CA GLU A 419 15.54 3.95 -15.44
C GLU A 419 14.13 3.81 -14.88
N TYR A 420 13.12 4.22 -15.65
CA TYR A 420 11.73 4.11 -15.25
C TYR A 420 11.32 2.64 -15.01
N PHE A 421 11.56 1.73 -15.99
CA PHE A 421 11.07 0.36 -15.88
C PHE A 421 12.00 -0.57 -15.12
N ASP A 422 13.30 -0.54 -15.42
CA ASP A 422 14.25 -1.52 -14.88
C ASP A 422 14.76 -1.08 -13.50
N ASP A 423 15.12 0.20 -13.36
CA ASP A 423 15.79 0.69 -12.18
C ASP A 423 14.77 1.14 -11.11
N PHE A 424 13.82 2.05 -11.44
CA PHE A 424 12.85 2.55 -10.47
C PHE A 424 11.73 1.54 -10.17
N PHE A 425 10.81 1.26 -11.09
CA PHE A 425 9.70 0.32 -10.84
C PHE A 425 10.15 -1.14 -10.77
N GLY A 426 11.22 -1.50 -11.47
CA GLY A 426 11.76 -2.85 -11.50
C GLY A 426 12.52 -3.23 -10.24
N THR A 427 13.55 -2.48 -9.88
CA THR A 427 14.47 -2.82 -8.79
C THR A 427 14.23 -2.01 -7.53
N PHE A 428 14.24 -0.67 -7.64
CA PHE A 428 14.11 0.21 -6.49
C PHE A 428 12.77 0.01 -5.77
N ASN A 429 11.64 0.06 -6.46
CA ASN A 429 10.31 -0.08 -5.86
C ASN A 429 10.12 -1.42 -5.12
N ARG A 430 10.69 -2.52 -5.66
CA ARG A 430 10.66 -3.82 -4.96
C ARG A 430 11.52 -3.84 -3.70
N ASN A 431 12.66 -3.17 -3.72
CA ASN A 431 13.55 -3.04 -2.57
C ASN A 431 12.95 -2.09 -1.53
N TYR A 432 12.40 -0.97 -1.98
CA TYR A 432 11.68 -0.01 -1.13
C TYR A 432 10.53 -0.70 -0.40
N SER A 433 9.66 -1.42 -1.13
CA SER A 433 8.54 -2.14 -0.52
C SER A 433 9.00 -3.19 0.49
N PHE A 434 10.07 -3.93 0.18
CA PHE A 434 10.64 -4.93 1.09
C PHE A 434 11.11 -4.33 2.42
N LEU A 435 11.76 -3.15 2.36
CA LEU A 435 12.28 -2.47 3.55
C LEU A 435 11.20 -1.74 4.36
N THR A 436 10.21 -1.11 3.67
CA THR A 436 9.40 -0.05 4.28
C THR A 436 7.92 -0.38 4.42
N ILE A 437 7.40 -1.35 3.63
CA ILE A 437 5.97 -1.71 3.62
C ILE A 437 5.76 -3.03 4.37
N GLY A 438 6.29 -3.13 5.57
CA GLY A 438 6.17 -4.33 6.38
C GLY A 438 4.91 -4.41 7.22
N ALA A 439 4.67 -5.59 7.76
CA ALA A 439 3.61 -5.83 8.74
C ALA A 439 4.04 -5.34 10.14
N PRO A 440 3.09 -5.00 11.02
CA PRO A 440 3.38 -4.73 12.42
C PRO A 440 4.19 -5.83 13.09
N VAL A 441 5.02 -5.47 14.08
CA VAL A 441 5.85 -6.43 14.85
C VAL A 441 5.05 -7.63 15.36
N ILE A 442 3.82 -7.39 15.84
CA ILE A 442 2.95 -8.46 16.33
C ILE A 442 2.69 -9.55 15.27
N ARG A 443 2.54 -9.17 14.01
CA ARG A 443 2.34 -10.12 12.89
C ARG A 443 3.60 -10.92 12.59
N GLN A 444 4.77 -10.31 12.73
CA GLN A 444 6.06 -11.03 12.60
C GLN A 444 6.28 -12.00 13.76
N LYS A 445 5.93 -11.62 15.00
CA LYS A 445 5.96 -12.51 16.16
C LYS A 445 5.01 -13.70 15.97
N GLN A 446 3.80 -13.46 15.47
CA GLN A 446 2.84 -14.53 15.15
C GLN A 446 3.39 -15.48 14.08
N LEU A 447 4.02 -14.97 13.03
CA LEU A 447 4.66 -15.78 12.00
C LEU A 447 5.79 -16.64 12.58
N LEU A 448 6.66 -16.05 13.41
CA LEU A 448 7.75 -16.77 14.07
C LEU A 448 7.21 -17.94 14.91
N ALA A 449 6.21 -17.70 15.75
CA ALA A 449 5.58 -18.73 16.58
C ALA A 449 4.95 -19.86 15.75
N LEU A 450 4.33 -19.54 14.61
CA LEU A 450 3.76 -20.55 13.70
C LEU A 450 4.83 -21.39 12.98
N ILE A 451 5.99 -20.78 12.65
CA ILE A 451 7.13 -21.52 12.09
C ILE A 451 7.73 -22.46 13.15
N GLU A 452 7.92 -21.99 14.38
CA GLU A 452 8.43 -22.79 15.50
C GLU A 452 7.46 -23.94 15.87
N ALA A 453 6.15 -23.71 15.76
CA ALA A 453 5.13 -24.75 15.92
C ALA A 453 5.04 -25.73 14.72
N GLY A 454 5.79 -25.49 13.64
CA GLY A 454 5.79 -26.35 12.45
C GLY A 454 4.56 -26.20 11.54
N ILE A 455 3.71 -25.18 11.78
CA ILE A 455 2.48 -24.92 11.00
C ILE A 455 2.81 -24.18 9.70
N VAL A 456 3.83 -23.32 9.70
CA VAL A 456 4.28 -22.58 8.51
C VAL A 456 5.69 -23.03 8.12
N LYS A 457 5.89 -23.31 6.85
CA LYS A 457 7.22 -23.52 6.23
C LYS A 457 7.46 -22.49 5.15
N ILE A 458 8.55 -21.75 5.27
CA ILE A 458 8.97 -20.80 4.24
C ILE A 458 10.04 -21.47 3.37
N LEU A 459 9.80 -21.48 2.05
CA LEU A 459 10.72 -22.02 1.06
C LEU A 459 11.91 -21.06 0.86
N ALA A 460 13.08 -21.63 0.58
CA ALA A 460 14.24 -20.85 0.16
C ALA A 460 13.90 -19.97 -1.07
N PRO A 461 14.67 -18.89 -1.34
CA PRO A 461 14.42 -17.99 -2.46
C PRO A 461 14.15 -18.68 -3.79
N GLU A 462 13.50 -17.97 -4.72
CA GLU A 462 13.16 -18.43 -6.08
C GLU A 462 12.08 -19.53 -6.07
N MET A 463 11.01 -19.32 -5.28
CA MET A 463 9.85 -20.22 -5.27
C MET A 463 9.23 -20.35 -6.67
N VAL A 464 8.93 -21.57 -7.03
CA VAL A 464 8.17 -21.97 -8.22
C VAL A 464 6.96 -22.77 -7.78
N VAL A 465 5.84 -22.59 -8.50
CA VAL A 465 4.66 -23.45 -8.38
C VAL A 465 4.34 -23.98 -9.76
N GLU A 466 4.31 -25.30 -9.88
CA GLU A 466 3.99 -26.03 -11.12
C GLU A 466 2.70 -26.83 -10.95
N ARG A 467 2.21 -27.34 -12.06
CA ARG A 467 1.01 -28.19 -12.18
C ARG A 467 1.44 -29.58 -12.58
N GLU A 468 1.20 -30.57 -11.76
CA GLU A 468 1.60 -31.96 -12.03
C GLU A 468 0.51 -32.94 -11.60
N GLY A 469 0.06 -33.79 -12.49
CA GLY A 469 -0.75 -34.99 -12.20
C GLY A 469 -2.12 -34.73 -11.54
N GLY A 470 -2.54 -33.61 -11.20
CA GLY A 470 -3.79 -33.32 -10.45
C GLY A 470 -3.49 -32.68 -9.09
N GLU A 471 -2.31 -32.12 -8.95
CA GLU A 471 -1.85 -31.38 -7.78
C GLU A 471 -1.08 -30.13 -8.21
N PHE A 472 -0.84 -29.21 -7.27
CA PHE A 472 0.14 -28.16 -7.37
C PHE A 472 1.44 -28.59 -6.70
N LEU A 473 2.57 -28.31 -7.33
CA LEU A 473 3.90 -28.64 -6.86
C LEU A 473 4.66 -27.36 -6.54
N ALA A 474 5.06 -27.14 -5.27
CA ALA A 474 5.84 -25.98 -4.86
C ALA A 474 7.26 -26.38 -4.44
N TYR A 475 8.26 -25.63 -4.92
CA TYR A 475 9.66 -25.80 -4.57
C TYR A 475 10.47 -24.51 -4.77
N SER A 476 11.68 -24.47 -4.26
CA SER A 476 12.67 -23.45 -4.62
C SER A 476 13.52 -23.93 -5.78
N LYS A 477 13.78 -23.09 -6.79
CA LYS A 477 14.74 -23.41 -7.87
C LYS A 477 16.12 -23.75 -7.37
N ARG A 478 16.50 -23.24 -6.18
CA ARG A 478 17.77 -23.56 -5.53
C ARG A 478 17.82 -24.96 -4.91
N ALA A 479 16.65 -25.62 -4.73
CA ALA A 479 16.55 -26.98 -4.18
C ALA A 479 15.35 -27.72 -4.80
N PRO A 480 15.34 -28.02 -6.10
CA PRO A 480 14.18 -28.57 -6.79
C PRO A 480 13.79 -29.97 -6.32
N ALA A 481 14.73 -30.73 -5.74
CA ALA A 481 14.44 -32.04 -5.15
C ALA A 481 13.63 -31.99 -3.84
N ARG A 482 13.50 -30.80 -3.23
CA ARG A 482 12.68 -30.56 -2.03
C ARG A 482 11.41 -29.86 -2.43
N PHE A 483 10.38 -30.63 -2.74
CA PHE A 483 9.10 -30.11 -3.19
C PHE A 483 7.95 -30.53 -2.25
N PHE A 484 6.85 -29.78 -2.36
CA PHE A 484 5.59 -30.06 -1.67
C PHE A 484 4.48 -30.16 -2.69
N LYS A 485 3.65 -31.19 -2.57
CA LYS A 485 2.45 -31.38 -3.40
C LYS A 485 1.21 -31.07 -2.59
N THR A 486 0.23 -30.46 -3.22
CA THR A 486 -1.04 -30.12 -2.58
C THR A 486 -2.14 -29.86 -3.59
N LYS A 487 -3.38 -29.89 -3.10
CA LYS A 487 -4.58 -29.51 -3.86
C LYS A 487 -5.04 -28.07 -3.61
N ASN A 488 -4.34 -27.30 -2.74
CA ASN A 488 -4.70 -25.93 -2.37
C ASN A 488 -3.60 -24.94 -2.73
N PHE A 489 -3.91 -23.96 -3.58
CA PHE A 489 -2.96 -22.92 -3.96
C PHE A 489 -3.60 -21.53 -3.91
N ILE A 490 -2.96 -20.61 -3.21
CA ILE A 490 -3.35 -19.20 -3.04
C ILE A 490 -2.23 -18.28 -3.51
N GLU A 491 -2.56 -17.33 -4.37
CA GLU A 491 -1.71 -16.19 -4.70
C GLU A 491 -1.85 -15.12 -3.62
N ALA A 492 -0.98 -15.13 -2.62
CA ALA A 492 -1.04 -14.22 -1.48
C ALA A 492 -0.53 -12.81 -1.84
N ARG A 493 -1.18 -12.15 -2.80
CA ARG A 493 -0.85 -10.82 -3.30
C ARG A 493 -2.08 -10.13 -3.92
N LEU A 494 -2.05 -8.81 -3.97
CA LEU A 494 -3.04 -8.02 -4.71
C LEU A 494 -2.77 -8.08 -6.22
N PRO A 495 -3.81 -7.90 -7.06
CA PRO A 495 -3.63 -7.72 -8.50
C PRO A 495 -2.90 -6.40 -8.77
N ALA A 496 -2.01 -6.39 -9.77
CA ALA A 496 -1.38 -5.15 -10.22
C ALA A 496 -2.40 -4.24 -10.93
N THR A 497 -2.23 -2.92 -10.84
CA THR A 497 -3.01 -1.97 -11.62
C THR A 497 -2.87 -2.27 -13.12
N SER A 498 -3.99 -2.42 -13.83
CA SER A 498 -3.98 -2.73 -15.26
C SER A 498 -5.27 -2.31 -15.95
N LEU A 499 -5.24 -1.17 -16.65
CA LEU A 499 -6.37 -0.75 -17.47
C LEU A 499 -6.75 -1.79 -18.55
N LYS A 500 -5.76 -2.56 -19.04
CA LYS A 500 -5.99 -3.59 -20.07
C LYS A 500 -6.78 -4.78 -19.54
N ARG A 501 -6.53 -5.19 -18.28
CA ARG A 501 -7.10 -6.41 -17.69
C ARG A 501 -8.15 -6.16 -16.62
N THR A 502 -8.46 -4.89 -16.30
CA THR A 502 -9.45 -4.54 -15.27
C THR A 502 -10.81 -5.18 -15.56
N LYS A 503 -11.48 -5.64 -14.50
CA LYS A 503 -12.88 -6.10 -14.53
C LYS A 503 -13.89 -4.99 -14.17
N ASN A 504 -13.41 -3.76 -13.93
CA ASN A 504 -14.30 -2.63 -13.69
C ASN A 504 -15.05 -2.27 -14.97
N SER A 505 -16.35 -2.46 -14.99
CA SER A 505 -17.22 -2.25 -16.16
C SER A 505 -17.14 -0.84 -16.71
N LEU A 506 -17.10 0.19 -15.85
CA LEU A 506 -16.94 1.59 -16.27
C LEU A 506 -15.63 1.79 -17.05
N LEU A 507 -14.51 1.35 -16.47
CA LEU A 507 -13.19 1.52 -17.09
C LEU A 507 -13.07 0.73 -18.41
N ILE A 508 -13.69 -0.46 -18.48
CA ILE A 508 -13.77 -1.25 -19.72
C ILE A 508 -14.50 -0.47 -20.81
N ARG A 509 -15.72 0.03 -20.53
CA ARG A 509 -16.54 0.76 -21.52
C ARG A 509 -15.92 2.06 -21.93
N MET A 510 -15.33 2.82 -20.99
CA MET A 510 -14.60 4.05 -21.31
C MET A 510 -13.40 3.77 -22.24
N ARG A 511 -12.65 2.67 -21.98
CA ARG A 511 -11.55 2.24 -22.85
C ARG A 511 -12.07 1.84 -24.25
N GLU A 512 -13.14 1.06 -24.33
CA GLU A 512 -13.76 0.61 -25.59
C GLU A 512 -14.27 1.78 -26.45
N LYS A 513 -14.76 2.86 -25.81
CA LYS A 513 -15.14 4.11 -26.46
C LYS A 513 -13.93 5.00 -26.82
N GLY A 514 -12.73 4.62 -26.41
CA GLY A 514 -11.52 5.39 -26.65
C GLY A 514 -11.30 6.56 -25.70
N TYR A 515 -12.11 6.71 -24.65
CA TYR A 515 -11.96 7.79 -23.67
C TYR A 515 -10.77 7.55 -22.72
N LEU A 516 -10.35 6.30 -22.51
CA LEU A 516 -9.19 5.96 -21.70
C LEU A 516 -8.06 5.43 -22.58
N SER A 517 -6.85 5.89 -22.29
CA SER A 517 -5.62 5.29 -22.78
C SER A 517 -4.72 4.85 -21.62
N SER A 518 -3.90 3.82 -21.84
CA SER A 518 -2.92 3.41 -20.84
C SER A 518 -1.67 4.28 -20.93
N HIS A 519 -1.17 4.70 -19.78
CA HIS A 519 0.13 5.34 -19.68
C HIS A 519 1.20 4.42 -20.25
N ASN A 520 2.07 4.96 -21.08
CA ASN A 520 3.16 4.23 -21.69
C ASN A 520 4.41 5.10 -21.81
N VAL A 521 5.56 4.45 -21.72
CA VAL A 521 6.86 5.07 -21.92
C VAL A 521 7.51 4.40 -23.14
N PRO A 522 7.89 5.15 -24.19
CA PRO A 522 8.55 4.59 -25.36
C PRO A 522 9.96 4.10 -25.00
N PHE A 523 10.26 2.83 -25.32
CA PHE A 523 11.58 2.26 -25.08
C PHE A 523 11.97 1.28 -26.20
N LYS A 524 13.16 1.42 -26.76
CA LYS A 524 13.67 0.58 -27.87
C LYS A 524 12.68 0.45 -29.05
N GLY A 525 12.05 1.57 -29.42
CA GLY A 525 11.09 1.62 -30.54
C GLY A 525 9.73 0.97 -30.27
N LYS A 526 9.44 0.56 -29.03
CA LYS A 526 8.15 -0.01 -28.63
C LYS A 526 7.53 0.81 -27.49
N LYS A 527 6.19 0.83 -27.42
CA LYS A 527 5.46 1.36 -26.29
C LYS A 527 5.41 0.31 -25.17
N HIS A 528 5.91 0.68 -24.00
CA HIS A 528 5.82 -0.14 -22.79
C HIS A 528 4.76 0.45 -21.86
N PHE A 529 3.72 -0.31 -21.58
CA PHE A 529 2.57 0.11 -20.79
C PHE A 529 2.81 -0.16 -19.31
N THR A 530 2.50 0.81 -18.47
CA THR A 530 2.64 0.71 -17.01
C THR A 530 1.43 0.04 -16.35
N GLY A 531 0.29 0.00 -17.05
CA GLY A 531 -1.00 -0.44 -16.51
C GLY A 531 -1.88 0.70 -16.02
N ALA A 532 -1.31 1.85 -15.70
CA ALA A 532 -2.02 3.03 -15.24
C ALA A 532 -2.87 3.68 -16.36
N ILE A 533 -3.90 4.42 -15.97
CA ILE A 533 -4.62 5.35 -16.84
C ILE A 533 -3.68 6.52 -17.15
N LYS A 534 -3.69 6.99 -18.40
CA LYS A 534 -2.93 8.17 -18.83
C LYS A 534 -3.71 9.44 -18.47
N VAL A 535 -3.04 10.37 -17.79
CA VAL A 535 -3.59 11.67 -17.42
C VAL A 535 -2.58 12.79 -17.69
N ALA A 536 -3.06 14.02 -17.79
CA ALA A 536 -2.24 15.22 -17.79
C ALA A 536 -1.69 15.43 -16.36
N ARG A 537 -0.37 15.45 -16.17
CA ARG A 537 0.25 15.43 -14.84
C ARG A 537 -0.11 16.62 -13.94
N GLU A 538 -0.31 17.79 -14.53
CA GLU A 538 -0.64 19.01 -13.76
C GLU A 538 -2.09 19.03 -13.26
N THR A 539 -3.03 18.56 -14.10
CA THR A 539 -4.48 18.69 -13.84
C THR A 539 -5.18 17.37 -13.53
N HIS A 540 -4.51 16.23 -13.74
CA HIS A 540 -5.09 14.88 -13.63
C HIS A 540 -6.31 14.64 -14.54
N GLN A 541 -6.50 15.48 -15.56
CA GLN A 541 -7.47 15.24 -16.63
C GLN A 541 -7.08 14.01 -17.45
N VAL A 542 -8.04 13.16 -17.73
CA VAL A 542 -7.82 11.93 -18.51
C VAL A 542 -7.41 12.28 -19.95
N ILE A 543 -6.48 11.49 -20.49
CA ILE A 543 -6.02 11.57 -21.88
C ILE A 543 -6.58 10.38 -22.66
N ASP A 544 -7.30 10.68 -23.75
CA ASP A 544 -7.94 9.70 -24.61
C ASP A 544 -6.94 8.91 -25.48
N GLN A 545 -7.44 7.94 -26.27
CA GLN A 545 -6.62 7.14 -27.17
C GLN A 545 -5.94 7.91 -28.33
N ASN A 546 -6.38 9.14 -28.58
CA ASN A 546 -5.84 10.04 -29.62
C ASN A 546 -4.90 11.10 -29.01
N ASP A 547 -4.46 10.89 -27.76
CA ASP A 547 -3.62 11.81 -27.00
C ASP A 547 -4.29 13.19 -26.72
N LYS A 548 -5.63 13.25 -26.73
CA LYS A 548 -6.39 14.47 -26.42
C LYS A 548 -6.81 14.45 -24.94
N VAL A 549 -6.62 15.57 -24.27
CA VAL A 549 -7.11 15.79 -22.89
C VAL A 549 -8.63 15.91 -22.90
N LEU A 550 -9.30 15.17 -22.04
CA LEU A 550 -10.75 15.26 -21.81
C LEU A 550 -11.01 16.32 -20.73
N PRO A 551 -11.62 17.47 -21.05
CA PRO A 551 -11.64 18.63 -20.17
C PRO A 551 -12.37 18.42 -18.84
N HIS A 552 -13.35 17.53 -18.79
CA HIS A 552 -14.27 17.35 -17.65
C HIS A 552 -14.16 15.98 -16.98
N VAL A 553 -13.13 15.18 -17.30
CA VAL A 553 -12.92 13.86 -16.73
C VAL A 553 -11.55 13.78 -16.07
N TYR A 554 -11.53 13.51 -14.79
CA TYR A 554 -10.33 13.46 -13.95
C TYR A 554 -10.14 12.06 -13.42
N CYS A 555 -8.90 11.64 -13.16
CA CYS A 555 -8.60 10.38 -12.52
C CYS A 555 -7.62 10.59 -11.35
N TYR A 556 -7.86 9.87 -10.24
CA TYR A 556 -7.18 10.11 -8.99
C TYR A 556 -6.99 8.81 -8.20
N GLY A 557 -5.79 8.61 -7.66
CA GLY A 557 -5.48 7.47 -6.80
C GLY A 557 -5.05 6.18 -7.52
N ILE A 558 -5.47 5.03 -7.01
CA ILE A 558 -5.00 3.69 -7.42
C ILE A 558 -4.96 3.42 -8.93
N PRO A 559 -5.93 3.85 -9.75
CA PRO A 559 -5.86 3.62 -11.18
C PRO A 559 -4.66 4.27 -11.89
N LEU A 560 -3.96 5.17 -11.20
CA LEU A 560 -2.75 5.85 -11.68
C LEU A 560 -1.44 5.19 -11.20
N GLU A 561 -1.49 4.10 -10.43
CA GLU A 561 -0.27 3.40 -9.98
C GLU A 561 0.55 2.91 -11.18
N GLY A 562 1.80 3.33 -11.26
CA GLY A 562 2.68 3.14 -12.43
C GLY A 562 2.79 4.37 -13.33
N LEU A 563 2.00 5.42 -13.11
CA LEU A 563 2.24 6.81 -13.52
C LEU A 563 2.61 7.61 -12.28
N ASP A 564 1.79 7.57 -11.25
CA ASP A 564 2.10 8.01 -9.90
C ASP A 564 2.67 6.84 -9.08
N TRP A 565 3.23 7.13 -7.91
CA TRP A 565 3.88 6.15 -7.06
C TRP A 565 3.27 6.13 -5.66
N LEU A 566 3.09 4.92 -5.08
CA LEU A 566 2.57 4.68 -3.73
C LEU A 566 1.13 5.18 -3.48
N ASN A 567 0.28 5.09 -4.49
CA ASN A 567 -1.14 5.49 -4.36
C ASN A 567 -1.96 4.66 -3.35
N ALA A 568 -1.41 3.59 -2.79
CA ALA A 568 -2.07 2.80 -1.75
C ALA A 568 -1.73 3.24 -0.31
N ALA A 569 -0.92 4.29 -0.13
CA ALA A 569 -0.59 4.83 1.18
C ALA A 569 -1.80 5.58 1.77
N SER A 570 -1.99 5.47 3.09
CA SER A 570 -2.97 6.30 3.81
C SER A 570 -2.42 7.71 3.98
N PRO A 571 -3.24 8.75 3.79
CA PRO A 571 -2.83 10.13 4.03
C PRO A 571 -2.38 10.35 5.48
N ARG A 572 -1.34 11.15 5.66
CA ARG A 572 -0.73 11.43 6.96
C ARG A 572 -1.15 12.81 7.49
N PRO A 573 -1.45 12.92 8.79
CA PRO A 573 -1.79 14.20 9.40
C PRO A 573 -0.53 15.07 9.56
N LYS A 574 -0.71 16.39 9.52
CA LYS A 574 0.34 17.41 9.73
C LYS A 574 1.56 17.24 8.81
N SER A 575 1.33 16.74 7.61
CA SER A 575 2.37 16.59 6.59
C SER A 575 1.85 17.09 5.24
N GLU A 576 2.78 17.54 4.38
CA GLU A 576 2.48 17.87 2.98
C GLU A 576 2.25 16.58 2.20
N ASP A 577 1.07 15.96 2.40
CA ASP A 577 0.74 14.70 1.75
C ASP A 577 0.22 14.95 0.32
N ARG A 578 0.85 14.27 -0.64
CA ARG A 578 0.52 14.35 -2.08
C ARG A 578 -0.97 14.11 -2.37
N VAL A 579 -1.64 13.31 -1.56
CA VAL A 579 -3.07 13.00 -1.74
C VAL A 579 -3.92 14.27 -1.68
N PHE A 580 -3.65 15.15 -0.72
CA PHE A 580 -4.37 16.41 -0.57
C PHE A 580 -4.00 17.43 -1.66
N ASP A 581 -2.71 17.52 -2.02
CA ASP A 581 -2.24 18.38 -3.09
C ASP A 581 -2.89 18.03 -4.44
N LEU A 582 -2.92 16.76 -4.79
CA LEU A 582 -3.58 16.30 -6.01
C LEU A 582 -5.09 16.59 -6.01
N ALA A 583 -5.78 16.37 -4.90
CA ALA A 583 -7.20 16.70 -4.77
C ALA A 583 -7.43 18.21 -4.97
N ASN A 584 -6.61 19.05 -4.35
CA ASN A 584 -6.66 20.51 -4.50
C ASN A 584 -6.45 20.95 -5.96
N ARG A 585 -5.48 20.38 -6.67
CA ARG A 585 -5.22 20.69 -8.09
C ARG A 585 -6.41 20.34 -8.99
N ILE A 586 -6.99 19.15 -8.80
CA ILE A 586 -8.18 18.72 -9.54
C ILE A 586 -9.33 19.68 -9.29
N VAL A 587 -9.66 19.94 -8.02
CA VAL A 587 -10.81 20.78 -7.65
C VAL A 587 -10.62 22.23 -8.11
N THR A 588 -9.41 22.78 -7.97
CA THR A 588 -9.10 24.11 -8.51
C THR A 588 -9.29 24.17 -10.03
N THR A 589 -9.00 23.07 -10.76
CA THR A 589 -9.22 23.01 -12.21
C THR A 589 -10.71 22.93 -12.56
N ILE A 590 -11.52 22.24 -11.76
CA ILE A 590 -12.98 22.12 -11.94
C ILE A 590 -13.69 23.47 -11.73
N TYR A 591 -13.25 24.28 -10.77
CA TYR A 591 -13.89 25.54 -10.42
C TYR A 591 -13.33 26.79 -11.13
N LYS A 592 -12.30 26.64 -11.95
CA LYS A 592 -11.81 27.68 -12.90
C LYS A 592 -12.70 27.78 -14.14
#